data_09386d22ba59eeed8866bd380295910e
#
_entry.id   09386d22ba59eeed8866bd380295910e
#
_cell.length_a   1.000
_cell.length_b   1.000
_cell.length_c   1.000
_cell.angle_alpha   90.00
_cell.angle_beta   90.00
_cell.angle_gamma   90.00
#
_symmetry.space_group_name_H-M   'P 1'
#
loop_
_entity.id
_entity.type
_entity.pdbx_description
1 polymer ?
#
loop_
_entity_poly.entity_id
_entity_poly.type
_entity_poly.pdbx_seq_one_letter_code
_entity_poly.pdbx_strand_id
1 'polypeptide(L)'
;QAIATADSVTLDGHWVTLRANVDLPEEAEFAARSGAEGVGLMRTEFLVVGRATMPDEDEQYRAYKHVVEAFGGRPVVIRTFDVGGDKLPVGGYPTDPNPFLGWRAIRMCLDEPELFKTQLRALLRAAMHGDVRIMFPLVITLDEVREARNLLNEAAAELDARGVQYRHELPLGVMVETPAAALSIHTLIDDVSFFSIGTNDLVQYTLAVDRGSAAMASRFTPLHPAVLMLIKRIVDVAIAHHIEVAVCGEMASQPLMAFALIGLGVRSLSVAGRAVPLVKRVVRGVSVAVAAEAANAALESKTAREAEGELRSRLLAAFGDAPFLRDGLPAFSDGNIF
;
A
#
# COMPACT_ATOMS: atom_id res chain seq x y z
N GLN A 1 7.37 -20.50 -13.71
CA GLN A 1 8.76 -20.02 -13.43
C GLN A 1 9.21 -18.96 -14.42
N ALA A 2 9.02 -19.11 -15.74
CA ALA A 2 9.52 -18.16 -16.75
C ALA A 2 9.00 -16.71 -16.58
N ILE A 3 7.75 -16.51 -16.11
CA ILE A 3 7.19 -15.16 -15.90
C ILE A 3 7.74 -14.49 -14.62
N ALA A 4 8.12 -15.26 -13.61
CA ALA A 4 8.64 -14.71 -12.37
C ALA A 4 9.99 -14.00 -12.58
N THR A 5 10.85 -14.54 -13.45
CA THR A 5 12.17 -13.99 -13.76
C THR A 5 12.16 -12.97 -14.89
N ALA A 6 11.02 -12.79 -15.58
CA ALA A 6 10.93 -11.83 -16.68
C ALA A 6 10.86 -10.39 -16.15
N ASP A 7 11.41 -9.46 -16.92
CA ASP A 7 11.33 -8.04 -16.61
C ASP A 7 9.88 -7.54 -16.67
N SER A 8 9.52 -6.63 -15.76
CA SER A 8 8.20 -6.01 -15.69
C SER A 8 8.17 -4.75 -16.57
N VAL A 9 8.25 -4.94 -17.90
CA VAL A 9 8.29 -3.87 -18.89
C VAL A 9 7.11 -3.95 -19.82
N THR A 10 6.44 -2.82 -20.07
CA THR A 10 5.31 -2.71 -20.99
C THR A 10 5.76 -2.86 -22.46
N LEU A 11 4.82 -3.03 -23.38
CA LEU A 11 5.08 -3.16 -24.81
C LEU A 11 5.80 -1.94 -25.43
N ASP A 12 5.57 -0.76 -24.85
CA ASP A 12 6.21 0.51 -25.24
C ASP A 12 7.42 0.88 -24.37
N GLY A 13 7.98 -0.09 -23.62
CA GLY A 13 9.29 0.01 -22.97
C GLY A 13 9.29 0.67 -21.59
N HIS A 14 8.14 0.90 -20.95
CA HIS A 14 8.09 1.46 -19.63
C HIS A 14 8.21 0.39 -18.54
N TRP A 15 9.08 0.63 -17.58
CA TRP A 15 9.22 -0.23 -16.40
C TRP A 15 8.07 -0.01 -15.42
N VAL A 16 7.49 -1.10 -14.91
CA VAL A 16 6.50 -1.09 -13.84
C VAL A 16 6.99 -2.02 -12.74
N THR A 17 7.50 -1.45 -11.66
CA THR A 17 8.03 -2.23 -10.52
C THR A 17 6.91 -3.01 -9.84
N LEU A 18 7.12 -4.31 -9.65
CA LEU A 18 6.18 -5.18 -8.94
C LEU A 18 6.77 -5.60 -7.60
N ARG A 19 6.19 -5.10 -6.52
CA ARG A 19 6.52 -5.47 -5.14
C ARG A 19 5.42 -6.36 -4.55
N ALA A 20 5.72 -7.02 -3.45
CA ALA A 20 4.75 -7.86 -2.75
C ALA A 20 4.16 -7.16 -1.54
N ASN A 21 2.89 -7.46 -1.25
CA ASN A 21 2.32 -7.31 0.08
C ASN A 21 2.70 -8.55 0.91
N VAL A 22 3.13 -8.34 2.15
CA VAL A 22 3.50 -9.37 3.11
C VAL A 22 2.70 -9.12 4.39
N ASP A 23 1.84 -10.06 4.74
CA ASP A 23 1.01 -9.99 5.95
C ASP A 23 1.63 -10.76 7.12
N LEU A 24 2.39 -11.82 6.82
CA LEU A 24 3.11 -12.62 7.78
C LEU A 24 4.57 -12.79 7.33
N PRO A 25 5.55 -12.78 8.24
CA PRO A 25 6.98 -12.93 7.89
C PRO A 25 7.27 -14.18 7.05
N GLU A 26 6.57 -15.29 7.31
CA GLU A 26 6.73 -16.57 6.62
C GLU A 26 6.38 -16.50 5.12
N GLU A 27 5.62 -15.50 4.70
CA GLU A 27 5.26 -15.29 3.29
C GLU A 27 6.41 -14.66 2.47
N ALA A 28 7.40 -14.07 3.14
CA ALA A 28 8.45 -13.29 2.51
C ALA A 28 9.25 -14.07 1.45
N GLU A 29 9.66 -15.29 1.76
CA GLU A 29 10.43 -16.13 0.83
C GLU A 29 9.59 -16.57 -0.38
N PHE A 30 8.31 -16.87 -0.17
CA PHE A 30 7.41 -17.19 -1.27
C PHE A 30 7.23 -15.97 -2.18
N ALA A 31 7.00 -14.79 -1.62
CA ALA A 31 6.86 -13.56 -2.38
C ALA A 31 8.13 -13.23 -3.19
N ALA A 32 9.31 -13.39 -2.57
CA ALA A 32 10.59 -13.20 -3.23
C ALA A 32 10.79 -14.15 -4.42
N ARG A 33 10.41 -15.45 -4.26
CA ARG A 33 10.48 -16.46 -5.33
C ARG A 33 9.43 -16.25 -6.42
N SER A 34 8.33 -15.58 -6.13
CA SER A 34 7.27 -15.25 -7.12
C SER A 34 7.69 -14.15 -8.10
N GLY A 35 8.87 -13.58 -7.94
CA GLY A 35 9.41 -12.54 -8.81
C GLY A 35 9.07 -11.11 -8.38
N ALA A 36 8.76 -10.91 -7.09
CA ALA A 36 8.61 -9.58 -6.52
C ALA A 36 9.97 -8.88 -6.39
N GLU A 37 10.01 -7.60 -6.75
CA GLU A 37 11.21 -6.76 -6.76
C GLU A 37 11.47 -6.07 -5.41
N GLY A 38 10.73 -6.47 -4.38
CA GLY A 38 10.79 -5.96 -3.02
C GLY A 38 9.46 -6.17 -2.31
N VAL A 39 9.34 -5.58 -1.12
CA VAL A 39 8.08 -5.49 -0.37
C VAL A 39 7.58 -4.04 -0.46
N GLY A 40 6.40 -3.84 -1.01
CA GLY A 40 5.79 -2.51 -1.06
C GLY A 40 4.85 -2.23 0.11
N LEU A 41 4.44 -3.28 0.82
CA LEU A 41 3.70 -3.21 2.07
C LEU A 41 3.97 -4.44 2.91
N MET A 42 4.68 -4.29 4.02
CA MET A 42 4.65 -5.23 5.12
C MET A 42 3.68 -4.71 6.17
N ARG A 43 2.63 -5.47 6.45
CA ARG A 43 1.71 -5.18 7.55
C ARG A 43 2.29 -5.70 8.87
N THR A 44 2.05 -4.96 9.96
CA THR A 44 2.63 -5.27 11.28
C THR A 44 1.58 -5.69 12.31
N GLU A 45 0.31 -5.75 11.91
CA GLU A 45 -0.83 -6.04 12.77
C GLU A 45 -0.78 -7.46 13.36
N PHE A 46 -0.15 -8.43 12.68
CA PHE A 46 0.04 -9.79 13.19
C PHE A 46 0.84 -9.83 14.50
N LEU A 47 1.65 -8.80 14.76
CA LEU A 47 2.41 -8.66 16.01
C LEU A 47 1.52 -8.29 17.21
N VAL A 48 0.30 -7.84 16.98
CA VAL A 48 -0.59 -7.29 18.00
C VAL A 48 -1.91 -8.05 18.10
N VAL A 49 -2.57 -8.28 16.96
CA VAL A 49 -3.93 -8.85 16.92
C VAL A 49 -3.96 -10.28 17.46
N GLY A 50 -4.90 -10.54 18.40
CA GLY A 50 -5.11 -11.86 18.98
C GLY A 50 -4.06 -12.28 20.03
N ARG A 51 -3.22 -11.35 20.48
CA ARG A 51 -2.19 -11.60 21.50
C ARG A 51 -2.63 -11.14 22.89
N ALA A 52 -1.98 -11.65 23.92
CA ALA A 52 -2.25 -11.27 25.30
C ALA A 52 -1.42 -10.06 25.76
N THR A 53 -0.29 -9.76 25.09
CA THR A 53 0.64 -8.67 25.43
C THR A 53 1.15 -7.98 24.16
N MET A 54 1.51 -6.71 24.30
CA MET A 54 2.23 -6.00 23.25
C MET A 54 3.58 -6.66 22.98
N PRO A 55 4.01 -6.76 21.71
CA PRO A 55 5.33 -7.29 21.35
C PRO A 55 6.43 -6.35 21.86
N ASP A 56 7.48 -6.92 22.42
CA ASP A 56 8.66 -6.14 22.81
C ASP A 56 9.51 -5.75 21.57
N GLU A 57 10.53 -4.91 21.79
CA GLU A 57 11.42 -4.43 20.75
C GLU A 57 12.15 -5.55 20.01
N ASP A 58 12.61 -6.58 20.75
CA ASP A 58 13.39 -7.68 20.19
C ASP A 58 12.51 -8.63 19.36
N GLU A 59 11.28 -8.83 19.76
CA GLU A 59 10.30 -9.62 19.01
C GLU A 59 9.97 -8.95 17.68
N GLN A 60 9.69 -7.66 17.71
CA GLN A 60 9.44 -6.88 16.50
C GLN A 60 10.67 -6.84 15.59
N TYR A 61 11.85 -6.60 16.16
CA TYR A 61 13.12 -6.62 15.42
C TYR A 61 13.34 -7.93 14.69
N ARG A 62 13.15 -9.10 15.35
CA ARG A 62 13.31 -10.41 14.71
C ARG A 62 12.36 -10.61 13.54
N ALA A 63 11.10 -10.20 13.69
CA ALA A 63 10.10 -10.30 12.63
C ALA A 63 10.47 -9.45 11.40
N TYR A 64 10.86 -8.19 11.61
CA TYR A 64 11.26 -7.29 10.53
C TYR A 64 12.55 -7.75 9.86
N LYS A 65 13.55 -8.14 10.64
CA LYS A 65 14.82 -8.68 10.13
C LYS A 65 14.59 -9.87 9.21
N HIS A 66 13.72 -10.81 9.59
CA HIS A 66 13.43 -12.00 8.79
C HIS A 66 12.93 -11.62 7.38
N VAL A 67 11.98 -10.69 7.29
CA VAL A 67 11.46 -10.22 6.00
C VAL A 67 12.54 -9.48 5.21
N VAL A 68 13.32 -8.62 5.84
CA VAL A 68 14.40 -7.86 5.19
C VAL A 68 15.46 -8.79 4.59
N GLU A 69 15.89 -9.79 5.33
CA GLU A 69 16.87 -10.77 4.88
C GLU A 69 16.37 -11.63 3.72
N ALA A 70 15.08 -12.02 3.73
CA ALA A 70 14.47 -12.80 2.64
C ALA A 70 14.48 -12.06 1.28
N PHE A 71 14.51 -10.73 1.29
CA PHE A 71 14.55 -9.92 0.08
C PHE A 71 15.95 -9.51 -0.37
N GLY A 72 17.01 -9.82 0.40
CA GLY A 72 18.41 -9.75 -0.04
C GLY A 72 18.82 -8.37 -0.58
N GLY A 73 18.53 -7.28 0.15
CA GLY A 73 18.88 -5.91 -0.21
C GLY A 73 17.85 -5.19 -1.09
N ARG A 74 16.83 -5.88 -1.59
CA ARG A 74 15.69 -5.23 -2.27
C ARG A 74 14.86 -4.43 -1.26
N PRO A 75 14.16 -3.34 -1.68
CA PRO A 75 13.39 -2.48 -0.77
C PRO A 75 12.31 -3.25 0.00
N VAL A 76 12.21 -2.96 1.30
CA VAL A 76 11.16 -3.48 2.19
C VAL A 76 10.48 -2.31 2.88
N VAL A 77 9.28 -1.96 2.42
CA VAL A 77 8.44 -0.93 3.04
C VAL A 77 7.65 -1.56 4.17
N ILE A 78 7.91 -1.10 5.40
CA ILE A 78 7.23 -1.59 6.60
C ILE A 78 6.27 -0.50 7.10
N ARG A 79 4.99 -0.84 7.16
CA ARG A 79 3.96 0.04 7.69
C ARG A 79 3.95 -0.02 9.21
N THR A 80 3.97 1.12 9.87
CA THR A 80 3.76 1.19 11.32
C THR A 80 2.36 0.72 11.68
N PHE A 81 2.10 0.45 12.95
CA PHE A 81 0.84 -0.16 13.39
C PHE A 81 -0.40 0.52 12.84
N ASP A 82 -1.28 -0.29 12.26
CA ASP A 82 -2.59 0.12 11.77
C ASP A 82 -3.68 -0.69 12.50
N VAL A 83 -3.74 -0.51 13.81
CA VAL A 83 -4.72 -1.13 14.70
C VAL A 83 -5.45 -0.06 15.49
N GLY A 84 -6.70 -0.35 15.87
CA GLY A 84 -7.49 0.45 16.80
C GLY A 84 -7.46 -0.14 18.20
N GLY A 85 -8.00 0.61 19.17
CA GLY A 85 -7.99 0.25 20.59
C GLY A 85 -8.65 -1.08 20.91
N ASP A 86 -9.65 -1.49 20.13
CA ASP A 86 -10.38 -2.77 20.24
C ASP A 86 -9.51 -3.99 19.92
N LYS A 87 -8.40 -3.80 19.20
CA LYS A 87 -7.46 -4.86 18.77
C LYS A 87 -6.18 -4.90 19.58
N LEU A 88 -5.98 -3.95 20.49
CA LEU A 88 -4.79 -3.95 21.34
C LEU A 88 -4.90 -5.01 22.45
N PRO A 89 -3.79 -5.72 22.77
CA PRO A 89 -3.76 -6.73 23.83
C PRO A 89 -4.03 -6.15 25.22
N VAL A 90 -3.64 -4.90 25.43
CA VAL A 90 -3.80 -4.21 26.71
C VAL A 90 -5.21 -3.64 26.77
N GLY A 91 -5.99 -4.11 27.74
CA GLY A 91 -7.34 -3.58 27.97
C GLY A 91 -7.32 -2.12 28.46
N GLY A 92 -8.45 -1.43 28.30
CA GLY A 92 -8.63 -0.06 28.81
C GLY A 92 -8.64 1.03 27.74
N TYR A 93 -8.35 0.71 26.50
CA TYR A 93 -8.52 1.64 25.39
C TYR A 93 -10.00 1.76 24.97
N PRO A 94 -10.42 2.94 24.52
CA PRO A 94 -11.80 3.15 24.10
C PRO A 94 -12.13 2.30 22.85
N THR A 95 -13.33 1.73 22.84
CA THR A 95 -13.90 1.12 21.64
C THR A 95 -14.75 2.15 20.93
N ASP A 96 -14.31 2.54 19.73
CA ASP A 96 -15.08 3.50 18.93
C ASP A 96 -16.31 2.85 18.29
N PRO A 97 -17.48 3.52 18.27
CA PRO A 97 -18.65 3.04 17.53
C PRO A 97 -18.37 2.89 16.03
N ASN A 98 -17.43 3.66 15.48
CA ASN A 98 -16.96 3.59 14.11
C ASN A 98 -15.43 3.41 14.10
N PRO A 99 -14.91 2.19 14.30
CA PRO A 99 -13.46 1.96 14.46
C PRO A 99 -12.61 2.46 13.30
N PHE A 100 -13.13 2.41 12.06
CA PHE A 100 -12.41 2.92 10.89
C PHE A 100 -12.23 4.45 10.89
N LEU A 101 -13.07 5.20 11.61
CA LEU A 101 -12.99 6.66 11.77
C LEU A 101 -12.41 7.09 13.12
N GLY A 102 -12.12 6.14 13.99
CA GLY A 102 -11.76 6.36 15.36
C GLY A 102 -10.27 6.45 15.65
N TRP A 103 -9.93 6.07 16.87
CA TRP A 103 -8.58 6.08 17.41
C TRP A 103 -7.81 4.84 16.96
N ARG A 104 -7.09 4.96 15.83
CA ARG A 104 -6.30 3.89 15.21
C ARG A 104 -5.08 4.46 14.48
N ALA A 105 -4.20 3.57 14.07
CA ALA A 105 -3.07 3.83 13.19
C ALA A 105 -2.17 4.95 13.75
N ILE A 106 -1.82 5.95 12.93
CA ILE A 106 -0.94 7.05 13.35
C ILE A 106 -1.49 7.82 14.55
N ARG A 107 -2.82 7.97 14.67
CA ARG A 107 -3.45 8.65 15.82
C ARG A 107 -3.10 7.95 17.12
N MET A 108 -3.30 6.64 17.18
CA MET A 108 -2.91 5.81 18.31
C MET A 108 -1.40 5.88 18.58
N CYS A 109 -0.59 5.79 17.54
CA CYS A 109 0.87 5.82 17.66
C CYS A 109 1.37 7.13 18.28
N LEU A 110 0.79 8.27 17.93
CA LEU A 110 1.18 9.58 18.47
C LEU A 110 0.70 9.78 19.91
N ASP A 111 -0.49 9.28 20.26
CA ASP A 111 -1.02 9.33 21.62
C ASP A 111 -0.34 8.35 22.58
N GLU A 112 0.29 7.27 22.05
CA GLU A 112 1.03 6.25 22.81
C GLU A 112 2.52 6.23 22.42
N PRO A 113 3.29 7.30 22.71
CA PRO A 113 4.63 7.48 22.18
C PRO A 113 5.62 6.39 22.60
N GLU A 114 5.51 5.80 23.79
CA GLU A 114 6.41 4.74 24.25
C GLU A 114 6.18 3.43 23.49
N LEU A 115 4.92 3.11 23.18
CA LEU A 115 4.55 1.99 22.33
C LEU A 115 5.11 2.20 20.92
N PHE A 116 4.92 3.40 20.37
CA PHE A 116 5.39 3.73 19.02
C PHE A 116 6.91 3.75 18.93
N LYS A 117 7.63 4.34 19.89
CA LYS A 117 9.10 4.33 19.93
C LYS A 117 9.66 2.90 20.01
N THR A 118 8.98 1.99 20.70
CA THR A 118 9.36 0.58 20.72
C THR A 118 9.36 -0.03 19.30
N GLN A 119 8.32 0.26 18.48
CA GLN A 119 8.29 -0.16 17.09
C GLN A 119 9.39 0.54 16.27
N LEU A 120 9.55 1.85 16.43
CA LEU A 120 10.55 2.62 15.69
C LEU A 120 11.98 2.16 15.96
N ARG A 121 12.35 1.85 17.22
CA ARG A 121 13.65 1.25 17.56
C ARG A 121 13.86 -0.09 16.87
N ALA A 122 12.86 -0.95 16.85
CA ALA A 122 12.94 -2.23 16.16
C ALA A 122 13.15 -2.06 14.65
N LEU A 123 12.49 -1.09 14.01
CA LEU A 123 12.65 -0.75 12.59
C LEU A 123 14.05 -0.22 12.27
N LEU A 124 14.56 0.72 13.09
CA LEU A 124 15.92 1.25 12.96
C LEU A 124 16.98 0.16 13.04
N ARG A 125 16.82 -0.79 13.97
CA ARG A 125 17.71 -1.96 14.14
C ARG A 125 17.61 -2.91 12.95
N ALA A 126 16.41 -3.22 12.48
CA ALA A 126 16.18 -4.11 11.34
C ALA A 126 16.81 -3.56 10.05
N ALA A 127 16.89 -2.26 9.91
CA ALA A 127 17.48 -1.59 8.76
C ALA A 127 18.99 -1.84 8.58
N MET A 128 19.67 -2.36 9.59
CA MET A 128 21.07 -2.83 9.45
C MET A 128 21.20 -4.03 8.51
N HIS A 129 20.11 -4.74 8.21
CA HIS A 129 20.09 -5.95 7.41
C HIS A 129 19.67 -5.76 5.96
N GLY A 130 19.24 -4.53 5.56
CA GLY A 130 18.85 -4.23 4.18
C GLY A 130 18.15 -2.88 4.00
N ASP A 131 17.51 -2.68 2.86
CA ASP A 131 16.81 -1.43 2.50
C ASP A 131 15.41 -1.39 3.15
N VAL A 132 15.36 -0.97 4.41
CA VAL A 132 14.11 -0.73 5.15
C VAL A 132 13.61 0.68 4.89
N ARG A 133 12.32 0.81 4.61
CA ARG A 133 11.60 2.07 4.46
C ARG A 133 10.40 2.08 5.39
N ILE A 134 10.17 3.17 6.10
CA ILE A 134 9.06 3.30 7.06
C ILE A 134 7.89 4.00 6.40
N MET A 135 6.69 3.48 6.58
CA MET A 135 5.46 4.06 6.05
C MET A 135 4.43 4.29 7.15
N PHE A 136 3.95 5.54 7.27
CA PHE A 136 2.92 5.92 8.23
C PHE A 136 1.53 5.79 7.63
N PRO A 137 0.62 4.98 8.22
CA PRO A 137 -0.75 4.82 7.76
C PRO A 137 -1.67 5.94 8.24
N LEU A 138 -2.79 6.12 7.59
CA LEU A 138 -3.94 6.96 7.99
C LEU A 138 -3.58 8.43 8.28
N VAL A 139 -2.57 8.96 7.61
CA VAL A 139 -2.15 10.36 7.73
C VAL A 139 -3.22 11.28 7.12
N ILE A 140 -3.51 12.38 7.81
CA ILE A 140 -4.40 13.44 7.33
C ILE A 140 -3.73 14.82 7.29
N THR A 141 -2.69 15.05 8.10
CA THR A 141 -1.98 16.33 8.18
C THR A 141 -0.47 16.17 8.13
N LEU A 142 0.22 17.24 7.74
CA LEU A 142 1.69 17.31 7.82
C LEU A 142 2.20 17.24 9.27
N ASP A 143 1.44 17.77 10.21
CA ASP A 143 1.85 17.80 11.63
C ASP A 143 2.00 16.38 12.19
N GLU A 144 1.12 15.44 11.81
CA GLU A 144 1.25 14.03 12.19
C GLU A 144 2.56 13.42 11.68
N VAL A 145 2.96 13.74 10.45
CA VAL A 145 4.22 13.25 9.86
C VAL A 145 5.43 13.80 10.60
N ARG A 146 5.40 15.08 10.94
CA ARG A 146 6.49 15.74 11.67
C ARG A 146 6.62 15.23 13.10
N GLU A 147 5.50 15.01 13.78
CA GLU A 147 5.48 14.43 15.11
C GLU A 147 6.02 12.99 15.11
N ALA A 148 5.58 12.15 14.16
CA ALA A 148 6.12 10.80 13.99
C ALA A 148 7.63 10.81 13.71
N ARG A 149 8.13 11.77 12.91
CA ARG A 149 9.57 11.95 12.68
C ARG A 149 10.31 12.35 13.95
N ASN A 150 9.73 13.20 14.79
CA ASN A 150 10.33 13.58 16.08
C ASN A 150 10.47 12.36 16.99
N LEU A 151 9.43 11.52 17.07
CA LEU A 151 9.48 10.26 17.84
C LEU A 151 10.50 9.27 17.27
N LEU A 152 10.70 9.23 15.93
CA LEU A 152 11.75 8.44 15.32
C LEU A 152 13.15 8.92 15.75
N ASN A 153 13.38 10.24 15.81
CA ASN A 153 14.63 10.82 16.27
C ASN A 153 14.88 10.53 17.76
N GLU A 154 13.84 10.58 18.60
CA GLU A 154 13.92 10.18 20.00
C GLU A 154 14.29 8.69 20.14
N ALA A 155 13.62 7.83 19.38
CA ALA A 155 13.92 6.39 19.35
C ALA A 155 15.38 6.10 18.95
N ALA A 156 15.91 6.85 17.98
CA ALA A 156 17.30 6.78 17.57
C ALA A 156 18.25 7.20 18.72
N ALA A 157 17.96 8.31 19.39
CA ALA A 157 18.75 8.79 20.54
C ALA A 157 18.74 7.79 21.72
N GLU A 158 17.63 7.10 21.94
CA GLU A 158 17.54 6.03 22.95
C GLU A 158 18.44 4.81 22.59
N LEU A 159 18.55 4.45 21.31
CA LEU A 159 19.46 3.40 20.84
C LEU A 159 20.92 3.84 21.01
N ASP A 160 21.26 5.11 20.70
CA ASP A 160 22.59 5.67 20.95
C ASP A 160 22.96 5.59 22.42
N ALA A 161 22.08 6.01 23.33
CA ALA A 161 22.29 5.96 24.76
C ALA A 161 22.51 4.51 25.28
N ARG A 162 21.93 3.53 24.61
CA ARG A 162 22.08 2.09 24.92
C ARG A 162 23.30 1.44 24.22
N GLY A 163 24.00 2.15 23.33
CA GLY A 163 25.09 1.63 22.52
C GLY A 163 24.64 0.53 21.53
N VAL A 164 23.39 0.56 21.10
CA VAL A 164 22.81 -0.40 20.15
C VAL A 164 23.01 0.12 18.73
N GLN A 165 23.54 -0.73 17.84
CA GLN A 165 23.73 -0.39 16.42
C GLN A 165 22.40 -0.30 15.69
N TYR A 166 22.25 0.70 14.85
CA TYR A 166 21.09 0.92 13.99
C TYR A 166 21.47 1.75 12.75
N ARG A 167 20.56 1.84 11.78
CA ARG A 167 20.74 2.72 10.61
C ARG A 167 20.11 4.08 10.91
N HIS A 168 20.89 5.15 10.83
CA HIS A 168 20.50 6.51 11.23
C HIS A 168 19.42 7.11 10.31
N GLU A 169 19.54 6.92 9.01
CA GLU A 169 18.63 7.54 8.03
C GLU A 169 17.85 6.47 7.29
N LEU A 170 16.53 6.54 7.42
CA LEU A 170 15.60 5.68 6.69
C LEU A 170 14.67 6.54 5.82
N PRO A 171 14.35 6.09 4.60
CA PRO A 171 13.30 6.72 3.82
C PRO A 171 11.96 6.63 4.56
N LEU A 172 11.33 7.79 4.78
CA LEU A 172 10.00 7.89 5.37
C LEU A 172 8.97 8.15 4.28
N GLY A 173 7.87 7.44 4.33
CA GLY A 173 6.76 7.62 3.41
C GLY A 173 5.41 7.65 4.12
N VAL A 174 4.40 8.03 3.37
CA VAL A 174 3.03 8.11 3.84
C VAL A 174 2.14 7.20 3.00
N MET A 175 1.27 6.44 3.68
CA MET A 175 0.15 5.80 3.01
C MET A 175 -0.94 6.85 2.79
N VAL A 176 -1.14 7.20 1.52
CA VAL A 176 -2.19 8.14 1.13
C VAL A 176 -3.48 7.36 0.93
N GLU A 177 -4.32 7.38 1.94
CA GLU A 177 -5.54 6.57 2.00
C GLU A 177 -6.76 7.33 2.55
N THR A 178 -6.58 8.63 2.81
CA THR A 178 -7.67 9.52 3.18
C THR A 178 -7.87 10.56 2.09
N PRO A 179 -9.10 11.00 1.78
CA PRO A 179 -9.35 12.11 0.86
C PRO A 179 -8.64 13.40 1.29
N ALA A 180 -8.49 13.63 2.60
CA ALA A 180 -7.75 14.79 3.13
C ALA A 180 -6.30 14.80 2.66
N ALA A 181 -5.55 13.70 2.88
CA ALA A 181 -4.17 13.59 2.43
C ALA A 181 -4.05 13.67 0.89
N ALA A 182 -4.97 13.03 0.16
CA ALA A 182 -4.98 13.05 -1.31
C ALA A 182 -5.18 14.46 -1.87
N LEU A 183 -6.07 15.25 -1.28
CA LEU A 183 -6.36 16.63 -1.69
C LEU A 183 -5.22 17.59 -1.30
N SER A 184 -4.61 17.41 -0.14
CA SER A 184 -3.52 18.23 0.38
C SER A 184 -2.13 17.63 0.15
N ILE A 185 -1.99 16.66 -0.77
CA ILE A 185 -0.74 15.91 -1.00
C ILE A 185 0.50 16.81 -1.19
N HIS A 186 0.31 18.00 -1.78
CA HIS A 186 1.36 18.98 -2.00
C HIS A 186 1.99 19.52 -0.70
N THR A 187 1.32 19.39 0.43
CA THR A 187 1.87 19.82 1.73
C THR A 187 2.87 18.81 2.31
N LEU A 188 2.90 17.58 1.80
CA LEU A 188 3.71 16.49 2.31
C LEU A 188 5.03 16.30 1.54
N ILE A 189 5.18 16.92 0.39
CA ILE A 189 6.27 16.63 -0.58
C ILE A 189 7.68 16.84 -0.03
N ASP A 190 7.87 17.82 0.84
CA ASP A 190 9.19 18.17 1.41
C ASP A 190 9.56 17.30 2.62
N ASP A 191 8.58 16.60 3.20
CA ASP A 191 8.74 15.84 4.43
C ASP A 191 8.75 14.32 4.22
N VAL A 192 8.55 13.82 2.98
CA VAL A 192 8.52 12.37 2.71
C VAL A 192 9.37 12.00 1.50
N SER A 193 9.85 10.76 1.49
CA SER A 193 10.65 10.21 0.38
C SER A 193 9.79 9.48 -0.65
N PHE A 194 8.61 9.01 -0.27
CA PHE A 194 7.71 8.27 -1.16
C PHE A 194 6.27 8.33 -0.65
N PHE A 195 5.32 8.07 -1.57
CA PHE A 195 3.92 7.84 -1.28
C PHE A 195 3.52 6.42 -1.64
N SER A 196 2.60 5.84 -0.88
CA SER A 196 1.93 4.60 -1.22
C SER A 196 0.42 4.78 -1.10
N ILE A 197 -0.32 4.50 -2.16
CA ILE A 197 -1.77 4.70 -2.16
C ILE A 197 -2.44 3.48 -1.56
N GLY A 198 -3.10 3.64 -0.41
CA GLY A 198 -3.90 2.62 0.26
C GLY A 198 -5.32 2.63 -0.29
N THR A 199 -5.56 1.95 -1.41
CA THR A 199 -6.82 2.06 -2.14
C THR A 199 -8.02 1.55 -1.37
N ASN A 200 -7.86 0.58 -0.46
CA ASN A 200 -8.98 0.04 0.31
C ASN A 200 -9.63 1.12 1.19
N ASP A 201 -8.82 1.81 1.99
CA ASP A 201 -9.30 2.88 2.86
C ASP A 201 -9.62 4.15 2.07
N LEU A 202 -8.87 4.46 0.99
CA LEU A 202 -9.20 5.59 0.12
C LEU A 202 -10.60 5.45 -0.50
N VAL A 203 -10.96 4.27 -0.99
CA VAL A 203 -12.32 4.00 -1.51
C VAL A 203 -13.35 4.13 -0.40
N GLN A 204 -13.11 3.50 0.75
CA GLN A 204 -14.01 3.54 1.92
C GLN A 204 -14.34 4.96 2.34
N TYR A 205 -13.33 5.80 2.52
CA TYR A 205 -13.53 7.18 2.99
C TYR A 205 -14.05 8.11 1.90
N THR A 206 -13.67 7.90 0.64
CA THR A 206 -14.18 8.71 -0.48
C THR A 206 -15.66 8.47 -0.73
N LEU A 207 -16.09 7.21 -0.67
CA LEU A 207 -17.48 6.84 -0.95
C LEU A 207 -18.36 6.78 0.32
N ALA A 208 -17.77 6.98 1.51
CA ALA A 208 -18.45 6.82 2.81
C ALA A 208 -19.13 5.45 2.96
N VAL A 209 -18.44 4.40 2.54
CA VAL A 209 -18.93 3.01 2.53
C VAL A 209 -18.02 2.15 3.39
N ASP A 210 -18.57 1.53 4.42
CA ASP A 210 -17.84 0.56 5.23
C ASP A 210 -17.59 -0.74 4.43
N ARG A 211 -16.33 -1.02 4.11
CA ARG A 211 -15.91 -2.23 3.37
C ARG A 211 -16.19 -3.53 4.13
N GLY A 212 -16.32 -3.46 5.46
CA GLY A 212 -16.68 -4.61 6.31
C GLY A 212 -18.18 -4.93 6.31
N SER A 213 -19.02 -4.05 5.77
CA SER A 213 -20.46 -4.21 5.74
C SER A 213 -20.91 -4.96 4.48
N ALA A 214 -21.36 -6.21 4.64
CA ALA A 214 -21.92 -6.99 3.55
C ALA A 214 -23.09 -6.29 2.83
N ALA A 215 -23.91 -5.54 3.59
CA ALA A 215 -25.03 -4.78 3.02
C ALA A 215 -24.59 -3.61 2.13
N MET A 216 -23.36 -3.13 2.27
CA MET A 216 -22.82 -2.00 1.53
C MET A 216 -21.83 -2.41 0.42
N ALA A 217 -21.52 -3.68 0.31
CA ALA A 217 -20.49 -4.20 -0.57
C ALA A 217 -20.69 -3.79 -2.04
N SER A 218 -21.93 -3.80 -2.55
CA SER A 218 -22.24 -3.36 -3.93
C SER A 218 -21.99 -1.87 -4.19
N ARG A 219 -21.80 -1.08 -3.14
CA ARG A 219 -21.47 0.35 -3.21
C ARG A 219 -19.97 0.63 -3.07
N PHE A 220 -19.19 -0.35 -2.66
CA PHE A 220 -17.74 -0.26 -2.61
C PHE A 220 -17.16 -0.48 -4.02
N THR A 221 -17.03 0.60 -4.77
CA THR A 221 -16.66 0.58 -6.19
C THR A 221 -15.31 1.27 -6.45
N PRO A 222 -14.19 0.52 -6.50
CA PRO A 222 -12.85 1.10 -6.66
C PRO A 222 -12.66 1.91 -7.94
N LEU A 223 -13.39 1.59 -9.01
CA LEU A 223 -13.36 2.33 -10.29
C LEU A 223 -14.34 3.52 -10.33
N HIS A 224 -14.83 3.97 -9.17
CA HIS A 224 -15.64 5.18 -9.10
C HIS A 224 -14.83 6.40 -9.58
N PRO A 225 -15.38 7.28 -10.46
CA PRO A 225 -14.64 8.42 -10.99
C PRO A 225 -13.97 9.28 -9.91
N ALA A 226 -14.63 9.53 -8.77
CA ALA A 226 -14.06 10.30 -7.67
C ALA A 226 -12.79 9.63 -7.08
N VAL A 227 -12.75 8.31 -6.99
CA VAL A 227 -11.57 7.56 -6.53
C VAL A 227 -10.44 7.67 -7.55
N LEU A 228 -10.74 7.45 -8.84
CA LEU A 228 -9.77 7.59 -9.93
C LEU A 228 -9.19 9.01 -9.99
N MET A 229 -10.01 10.04 -9.78
CA MET A 229 -9.55 11.43 -9.73
C MET A 229 -8.59 11.68 -8.56
N LEU A 230 -8.84 11.13 -7.39
CA LEU A 230 -7.94 11.27 -6.24
C LEU A 230 -6.62 10.55 -6.51
N ILE A 231 -6.66 9.32 -7.05
CA ILE A 231 -5.44 8.57 -7.43
C ILE A 231 -4.65 9.37 -8.48
N LYS A 232 -5.32 9.88 -9.52
CA LYS A 232 -4.67 10.71 -10.57
C LYS A 232 -3.98 11.93 -9.96
N ARG A 233 -4.66 12.66 -9.08
CA ARG A 233 -4.11 13.82 -8.38
C ARG A 233 -2.85 13.47 -7.59
N ILE A 234 -2.88 12.38 -6.82
CA ILE A 234 -1.70 11.93 -6.04
C ILE A 234 -0.53 11.65 -6.97
N VAL A 235 -0.79 10.90 -8.05
CA VAL A 235 0.24 10.51 -9.02
C VAL A 235 0.82 11.74 -9.73
N ASP A 236 -0.01 12.67 -10.16
CA ASP A 236 0.46 13.88 -10.88
C ASP A 236 1.35 14.75 -10.00
N VAL A 237 0.97 14.96 -8.73
CA VAL A 237 1.80 15.73 -7.79
C VAL A 237 3.11 14.99 -7.51
N ALA A 238 3.07 13.68 -7.28
CA ALA A 238 4.28 12.89 -7.02
C ALA A 238 5.25 12.95 -8.21
N ILE A 239 4.76 12.78 -9.45
CA ILE A 239 5.58 12.87 -10.67
C ILE A 239 6.18 14.27 -10.83
N ALA A 240 5.38 15.32 -10.63
CA ALA A 240 5.83 16.71 -10.76
C ALA A 240 6.96 17.07 -9.79
N HIS A 241 7.01 16.41 -8.63
CA HIS A 241 8.03 16.62 -7.59
C HIS A 241 9.06 15.50 -7.49
N HIS A 242 9.10 14.57 -8.46
CA HIS A 242 10.05 13.45 -8.51
C HIS A 242 10.02 12.55 -7.25
N ILE A 243 8.84 12.39 -6.64
CA ILE A 243 8.61 11.51 -5.50
C ILE A 243 8.10 10.16 -6.00
N GLU A 244 8.67 9.06 -5.49
CA GLU A 244 8.17 7.72 -5.80
C GLU A 244 6.73 7.57 -5.32
N VAL A 245 5.85 7.07 -6.20
CA VAL A 245 4.47 6.73 -5.85
C VAL A 245 4.17 5.28 -6.20
N ALA A 246 3.67 4.53 -5.22
CA ALA A 246 3.24 3.15 -5.35
C ALA A 246 1.75 3.01 -5.01
N VAL A 247 1.16 1.89 -5.38
CA VAL A 247 -0.17 1.47 -4.92
C VAL A 247 -0.05 0.13 -4.22
N CYS A 248 -0.58 0.00 -3.00
CA CYS A 248 -0.49 -1.21 -2.19
C CYS A 248 -1.83 -1.82 -1.79
N GLY A 249 -2.95 -1.20 -2.15
CA GLY A 249 -4.28 -1.75 -1.92
C GLY A 249 -4.62 -2.91 -2.87
N GLU A 250 -5.74 -3.57 -2.61
CA GLU A 250 -6.18 -4.75 -3.36
C GLU A 250 -6.39 -4.51 -4.86
N MET A 251 -6.67 -3.24 -5.25
CA MET A 251 -6.75 -2.85 -6.66
C MET A 251 -5.53 -3.28 -7.45
N ALA A 252 -4.33 -3.14 -6.89
CA ALA A 252 -3.08 -3.46 -7.58
C ALA A 252 -2.97 -4.95 -7.98
N SER A 253 -3.66 -5.84 -7.27
CA SER A 253 -3.62 -7.30 -7.49
C SER A 253 -4.58 -7.78 -8.57
N GLN A 254 -5.49 -6.92 -9.05
CA GLN A 254 -6.51 -7.28 -10.03
C GLN A 254 -6.14 -6.79 -11.44
N PRO A 255 -6.20 -7.62 -12.49
CA PRO A 255 -5.74 -7.27 -13.84
C PRO A 255 -6.32 -5.97 -14.40
N LEU A 256 -7.64 -5.79 -14.32
CA LEU A 256 -8.31 -4.59 -14.84
C LEU A 256 -7.89 -3.33 -14.07
N MET A 257 -7.79 -3.44 -12.76
CA MET A 257 -7.43 -2.32 -11.91
C MET A 257 -5.94 -1.99 -12.02
N ALA A 258 -5.05 -3.00 -12.14
CA ALA A 258 -3.65 -2.79 -12.45
C ALA A 258 -3.46 -2.04 -13.79
N PHE A 259 -4.23 -2.41 -14.81
CA PHE A 259 -4.25 -1.71 -16.09
C PHE A 259 -4.70 -0.24 -15.94
N ALA A 260 -5.76 0.01 -15.18
CA ALA A 260 -6.22 1.38 -14.87
C ALA A 260 -5.13 2.19 -14.14
N LEU A 261 -4.48 1.61 -13.12
CA LEU A 261 -3.42 2.26 -12.36
C LEU A 261 -2.20 2.62 -13.22
N ILE A 262 -1.80 1.72 -14.12
CA ILE A 262 -0.73 1.99 -15.12
C ILE A 262 -1.13 3.17 -16.00
N GLY A 263 -2.36 3.22 -16.44
CA GLY A 263 -2.91 4.31 -17.27
C GLY A 263 -2.97 5.65 -16.52
N LEU A 264 -3.26 5.63 -15.23
CA LEU A 264 -3.21 6.83 -14.36
C LEU A 264 -1.80 7.34 -14.08
N GLY A 265 -0.76 6.61 -14.50
CA GLY A 265 0.64 7.01 -14.35
C GLY A 265 1.40 6.27 -13.26
N VAL A 266 0.78 5.34 -12.54
CA VAL A 266 1.48 4.52 -11.52
C VAL A 266 2.55 3.63 -12.17
N ARG A 267 3.73 3.57 -11.57
CA ARG A 267 4.86 2.75 -12.02
C ARG A 267 5.41 1.80 -10.95
N SER A 268 4.75 1.74 -9.79
CA SER A 268 5.07 0.80 -8.73
C SER A 268 3.78 0.21 -8.15
N LEU A 269 3.61 -1.11 -8.26
CA LEU A 269 2.46 -1.84 -7.77
C LEU A 269 2.91 -2.85 -6.72
N SER A 270 2.32 -2.78 -5.53
CA SER A 270 2.51 -3.77 -4.47
C SER A 270 1.28 -4.67 -4.41
N VAL A 271 1.48 -5.93 -4.70
CA VAL A 271 0.41 -6.91 -4.92
C VAL A 271 0.55 -8.11 -3.99
N ALA A 272 -0.52 -8.86 -3.77
CA ALA A 272 -0.41 -10.13 -3.06
C ALA A 272 0.64 -11.02 -3.76
N GLY A 273 1.50 -11.71 -3.01
CA GLY A 273 2.62 -12.47 -3.57
C GLY A 273 2.19 -13.46 -4.69
N ARG A 274 1.03 -14.09 -4.52
CA ARG A 274 0.42 -14.98 -5.53
C ARG A 274 -0.04 -14.26 -6.81
N ALA A 275 -0.31 -12.96 -6.73
CA ALA A 275 -0.76 -12.16 -7.87
C ALA A 275 0.40 -11.59 -8.70
N VAL A 276 1.64 -11.59 -8.21
CA VAL A 276 2.81 -11.07 -8.93
C VAL A 276 2.93 -11.62 -10.35
N PRO A 277 2.84 -12.94 -10.61
CA PRO A 277 2.94 -13.47 -11.98
C PRO A 277 1.79 -13.03 -12.89
N LEU A 278 0.58 -12.87 -12.31
CA LEU A 278 -0.61 -12.45 -13.04
C LEU A 278 -0.50 -10.99 -13.48
N VAL A 279 -0.18 -10.10 -12.54
CA VAL A 279 -0.02 -8.66 -12.81
C VAL A 279 1.17 -8.41 -13.75
N LYS A 280 2.25 -9.19 -13.61
CA LYS A 280 3.38 -9.14 -14.54
C LYS A 280 2.98 -9.47 -15.98
N ARG A 281 2.06 -10.40 -16.19
CA ARG A 281 1.50 -10.67 -17.54
C ARG A 281 0.73 -9.47 -18.07
N VAL A 282 -0.05 -8.80 -17.23
CA VAL A 282 -0.77 -7.57 -17.63
C VAL A 282 0.22 -6.49 -18.04
N VAL A 283 1.22 -6.19 -17.21
CA VAL A 283 2.26 -5.21 -17.53
C VAL A 283 2.90 -5.50 -18.89
N ARG A 284 3.31 -6.74 -19.13
CA ARG A 284 4.03 -7.15 -20.34
C ARG A 284 3.17 -7.21 -21.59
N GLY A 285 1.85 -7.21 -21.45
CA GLY A 285 0.91 -7.33 -22.57
C GLY A 285 0.21 -6.03 -22.94
N VAL A 286 0.49 -4.92 -22.23
CA VAL A 286 -0.13 -3.62 -22.51
C VAL A 286 0.93 -2.57 -22.83
N SER A 287 0.53 -1.50 -23.52
CA SER A 287 1.32 -0.26 -23.60
C SER A 287 0.78 0.76 -22.62
N VAL A 288 1.66 1.61 -22.11
CA VAL A 288 1.27 2.76 -21.28
C VAL A 288 0.36 3.70 -22.04
N ALA A 289 0.61 3.91 -23.33
CA ALA A 289 -0.20 4.78 -24.18
C ALA A 289 -1.68 4.32 -24.21
N VAL A 290 -1.92 3.04 -24.49
CA VAL A 290 -3.29 2.45 -24.51
C VAL A 290 -3.93 2.49 -23.11
N ALA A 291 -3.16 2.20 -22.07
CA ALA A 291 -3.64 2.27 -20.70
C ALA A 291 -4.04 3.71 -20.31
N ALA A 292 -3.25 4.71 -20.72
CA ALA A 292 -3.54 6.12 -20.46
C ALA A 292 -4.81 6.60 -21.19
N GLU A 293 -5.01 6.22 -22.45
CA GLU A 293 -6.25 6.51 -23.17
C GLU A 293 -7.47 5.90 -22.45
N ALA A 294 -7.35 4.65 -22.00
CA ALA A 294 -8.41 3.98 -21.25
C ALA A 294 -8.71 4.67 -19.91
N ALA A 295 -7.67 5.03 -19.17
CA ALA A 295 -7.80 5.70 -17.88
C ALA A 295 -8.40 7.10 -18.02
N ASN A 296 -8.04 7.87 -19.06
CA ASN A 296 -8.62 9.16 -19.34
C ASN A 296 -10.12 9.05 -19.67
N ALA A 297 -10.52 8.08 -20.49
CA ALA A 297 -11.94 7.82 -20.75
C ALA A 297 -12.70 7.42 -19.47
N ALA A 298 -12.06 6.63 -18.59
CA ALA A 298 -12.64 6.27 -17.30
C ALA A 298 -12.78 7.48 -16.34
N LEU A 299 -11.85 8.43 -16.37
CA LEU A 299 -11.93 9.68 -15.59
C LEU A 299 -13.07 10.59 -16.05
N GLU A 300 -13.40 10.58 -17.35
CA GLU A 300 -14.50 11.34 -17.94
C GLU A 300 -15.87 10.66 -17.78
N SER A 301 -15.89 9.41 -17.36
CA SER A 301 -17.11 8.62 -17.15
C SER A 301 -17.95 9.21 -16.02
N LYS A 302 -19.27 9.07 -16.13
CA LYS A 302 -20.22 9.57 -15.11
C LYS A 302 -20.48 8.58 -14.00
N THR A 303 -20.23 7.30 -14.27
CA THR A 303 -20.51 6.19 -13.33
C THR A 303 -19.33 5.23 -13.28
N ALA A 304 -19.21 4.47 -12.18
CA ALA A 304 -18.21 3.40 -12.05
C ALA A 304 -18.39 2.31 -13.12
N ARG A 305 -19.63 2.02 -13.53
CA ARG A 305 -19.95 1.06 -14.59
C ARG A 305 -19.44 1.49 -15.97
N GLU A 306 -19.61 2.78 -16.30
CA GLU A 306 -19.05 3.33 -17.52
C GLU A 306 -17.52 3.29 -17.50
N ALA A 307 -16.90 3.73 -16.39
CA ALA A 307 -15.46 3.69 -16.21
C ALA A 307 -14.90 2.27 -16.37
N GLU A 308 -15.56 1.28 -15.76
CA GLU A 308 -15.20 -0.13 -15.91
C GLU A 308 -15.32 -0.58 -17.36
N GLY A 309 -16.40 -0.21 -18.06
CA GLY A 309 -16.62 -0.53 -19.46
C GLY A 309 -15.52 -0.01 -20.37
N GLU A 310 -15.08 1.23 -20.17
CA GLU A 310 -13.99 1.85 -20.92
C GLU A 310 -12.65 1.13 -20.71
N LEU A 311 -12.33 0.77 -19.48
CA LEU A 311 -11.11 0.04 -19.15
C LEU A 311 -11.15 -1.39 -19.68
N ARG A 312 -12.26 -2.11 -19.48
CA ARG A 312 -12.44 -3.49 -19.87
C ARG A 312 -12.35 -3.68 -21.38
N SER A 313 -13.02 -2.83 -22.16
CA SER A 313 -13.02 -2.93 -23.62
C SER A 313 -11.61 -2.85 -24.20
N ARG A 314 -10.78 -1.94 -23.69
CA ARG A 314 -9.40 -1.76 -24.17
C ARG A 314 -8.46 -2.86 -23.67
N LEU A 315 -8.64 -3.32 -22.44
CA LEU A 315 -7.87 -4.44 -21.91
C LEU A 315 -8.15 -5.72 -22.70
N LEU A 316 -9.41 -6.02 -23.00
CA LEU A 316 -9.78 -7.17 -23.82
C LEU A 316 -9.28 -7.04 -25.29
N ALA A 317 -9.27 -5.83 -25.83
CA ALA A 317 -8.69 -5.60 -27.17
C ALA A 317 -7.18 -5.90 -27.21
N ALA A 318 -6.46 -5.63 -26.11
CA ALA A 318 -5.01 -5.91 -26.02
C ALA A 318 -4.69 -7.41 -25.88
N PHE A 319 -5.52 -8.17 -25.19
CA PHE A 319 -5.26 -9.59 -24.86
C PHE A 319 -6.13 -10.59 -25.63
N GLY A 320 -7.18 -10.13 -26.30
CA GLY A 320 -8.21 -11.00 -26.82
C GLY A 320 -8.92 -11.77 -25.70
N ASP A 321 -9.33 -12.98 -26.00
CA ASP A 321 -10.04 -13.86 -25.04
C ASP A 321 -9.05 -14.70 -24.21
N ALA A 322 -8.11 -14.01 -23.53
CA ALA A 322 -7.08 -14.68 -22.75
C ALA A 322 -7.67 -15.31 -21.46
N PRO A 323 -7.48 -16.64 -21.24
CA PRO A 323 -8.09 -17.34 -20.10
C PRO A 323 -7.77 -16.71 -18.74
N PHE A 324 -6.56 -16.19 -18.54
CA PHE A 324 -6.13 -15.59 -17.28
C PHE A 324 -6.89 -14.30 -16.91
N LEU A 325 -7.52 -13.64 -17.90
CA LEU A 325 -8.38 -12.48 -17.63
C LEU A 325 -9.77 -12.90 -17.16
N ARG A 326 -10.26 -14.08 -17.58
CA ARG A 326 -11.59 -14.58 -17.17
C ARG A 326 -11.64 -14.85 -15.67
N ASP A 327 -10.56 -15.41 -15.12
CA ASP A 327 -10.45 -15.72 -13.69
C ASP A 327 -10.19 -14.47 -12.82
N GLY A 328 -9.71 -13.39 -13.42
CA GLY A 328 -9.34 -12.13 -12.70
C GLY A 328 -10.24 -10.93 -13.02
N LEU A 329 -11.15 -11.05 -14.00
CA LEU A 329 -12.17 -10.04 -14.23
C LEU A 329 -13.42 -10.44 -13.46
N PRO A 330 -13.93 -9.58 -12.55
CA PRO A 330 -15.23 -9.85 -11.95
C PRO A 330 -16.25 -10.06 -13.07
N ALA A 331 -17.04 -11.12 -12.97
CA ALA A 331 -18.19 -11.29 -13.87
C ALA A 331 -19.02 -10.01 -13.79
N PHE A 332 -19.59 -9.55 -14.90
CA PHE A 332 -20.72 -8.63 -14.83
C PHE A 332 -21.80 -9.37 -14.03
N SER A 333 -21.76 -9.22 -12.72
CA SER A 333 -22.84 -9.72 -11.90
C SER A 333 -23.95 -8.69 -11.98
N ASP A 334 -25.09 -9.10 -12.47
CA ASP A 334 -26.35 -8.47 -12.14
C ASP A 334 -26.46 -8.49 -10.60
N GLY A 335 -25.73 -7.59 -9.92
CA GLY A 335 -25.87 -7.29 -8.50
C GLY A 335 -24.94 -7.97 -7.48
N ASN A 336 -23.92 -8.77 -7.85
CA ASN A 336 -22.96 -9.34 -6.87
C ASN A 336 -21.52 -9.16 -7.38
N ILE A 337 -20.82 -8.15 -6.86
CA ILE A 337 -19.37 -8.01 -6.97
C ILE A 337 -18.78 -8.39 -5.62
N PHE A 338 -18.21 -9.58 -5.54
CA PHE A 338 -17.18 -9.96 -4.55
C PHE A 338 -16.13 -10.82 -5.22
#